data_df08400218fe1d91728cee5c96476b66
#
_entry.id   df08400218fe1d91728cee5c96476b66
#
_cell.length_a   1.000
_cell.length_b   1.000
_cell.length_c   1.000
_cell.angle_alpha   90.00
_cell.angle_beta   90.00
_cell.angle_gamma   90.00
#
_symmetry.space_group_name_H-M   'P 1'
#
loop_
_entity.id
_entity.type
_entity.pdbx_description
1 polymer ?
#
loop_
_entity_poly.entity_id
_entity_poly.type
_entity_poly.pdbx_seq_one_letter_code
_entity_poly.pdbx_strand_id
1 'polypeptide(L)'
;YKRANSIVSKTSYIIAIGLFVIFIMAFLYKGIINISLLIASIVVGIITRTEQKSAMYILMGNIFMKRNKLLRNKYMENKSISVYYKQGLANIMSIIDKNRFNIFYVLDDDLNVLFIMNEDELIKALKGYGNITLEEYFYIRNKQGI
;
A
#
# COMPACT_ATOMS: atom_id res chain seq x y z
N TYR A 1 -9.21 3.61 10.14
CA TYR A 1 -9.65 3.10 8.82
C TYR A 1 -8.70 2.03 8.24
N LYS A 2 -7.36 2.11 8.42
CA LYS A 2 -6.38 1.19 7.81
C LYS A 2 -6.20 -0.15 8.53
N ARG A 3 -6.30 -0.18 9.87
CA ARG A 3 -6.29 -1.45 10.62
C ARG A 3 -7.48 -2.32 10.25
N ALA A 4 -8.65 -1.72 10.03
CA ALA A 4 -9.82 -2.42 9.56
C ALA A 4 -9.60 -3.04 8.16
N ASN A 5 -9.03 -2.30 7.22
CA ASN A 5 -8.81 -2.78 5.83
C ASN A 5 -7.77 -3.91 5.76
N SER A 6 -6.69 -3.83 6.56
CA SER A 6 -5.70 -4.90 6.65
C SER A 6 -6.25 -6.18 7.29
N ILE A 7 -7.13 -6.03 8.28
CA ILE A 7 -7.81 -7.16 8.93
C ILE A 7 -8.80 -7.79 7.94
N VAL A 8 -9.59 -6.98 7.24
CA VAL A 8 -10.55 -7.44 6.23
C VAL A 8 -9.85 -8.21 5.10
N SER A 9 -8.74 -7.69 4.55
CA SER A 9 -7.97 -8.40 3.51
C SER A 9 -7.41 -9.73 3.99
N LYS A 10 -6.89 -9.81 5.23
CA LYS A 10 -6.40 -11.07 5.79
C LYS A 10 -7.53 -12.06 6.02
N THR A 11 -8.67 -11.60 6.54
CA THR A 11 -9.85 -12.43 6.78
C THR A 11 -10.42 -12.97 5.46
N SER A 12 -10.51 -12.13 4.43
CA SER A 12 -10.97 -12.54 3.10
C SER A 12 -10.07 -13.61 2.48
N TYR A 13 -8.74 -13.51 2.70
CA TYR A 13 -7.80 -14.50 2.20
C TYR A 13 -7.96 -15.85 2.92
N ILE A 14 -8.17 -15.83 4.23
CA ILE A 14 -8.45 -17.04 5.03
C ILE A 14 -9.76 -17.69 4.58
N ILE A 15 -10.79 -16.89 4.32
CA ILE A 15 -12.08 -17.38 3.82
C ILE A 15 -11.93 -18.02 2.42
N ALA A 16 -11.17 -17.41 1.52
CA ALA A 16 -10.92 -17.96 0.19
C ALA A 16 -10.21 -19.32 0.26
N ILE A 17 -9.19 -19.44 1.11
CA ILE A 17 -8.49 -20.72 1.35
C ILE A 17 -9.45 -21.73 1.97
N GLY A 18 -10.25 -21.35 2.95
CA GLY A 18 -11.23 -22.22 3.60
C GLY A 18 -12.25 -22.79 2.60
N LEU A 19 -12.81 -21.95 1.73
CA LEU A 19 -13.72 -22.37 0.66
C LEU A 19 -13.06 -23.35 -0.31
N PHE A 20 -11.80 -23.14 -0.66
CA PHE A 20 -11.05 -23.99 -1.53
C PHE A 20 -10.78 -25.38 -0.91
N VAL A 21 -10.46 -25.41 0.38
CA VAL A 21 -10.29 -26.67 1.14
C VAL A 21 -11.61 -27.45 1.23
N ILE A 22 -12.73 -26.77 1.51
CA ILE A 22 -14.06 -27.38 1.52
C ILE A 22 -14.41 -27.96 0.15
N PHE A 23 -14.07 -27.27 -0.94
CA PHE A 23 -14.25 -27.77 -2.30
C PHE A 23 -13.48 -29.08 -2.53
N ILE A 24 -12.20 -29.13 -2.13
CA ILE A 24 -11.38 -30.35 -2.27
C ILE A 24 -11.95 -31.49 -1.43
N MET A 25 -12.35 -31.24 -0.19
CA MET A 25 -12.96 -32.25 0.68
C MET A 25 -14.26 -32.80 0.08
N ALA A 26 -15.13 -31.92 -0.42
CA ALA A 26 -16.38 -32.33 -1.05
C ALA A 26 -16.14 -33.16 -2.32
N PHE A 27 -15.15 -32.82 -3.10
CA PHE A 27 -14.74 -33.57 -4.29
C PHE A 27 -14.24 -34.98 -3.94
N LEU A 28 -13.39 -35.09 -2.91
CA LEU A 28 -12.83 -36.39 -2.49
C LEU A 28 -13.88 -37.31 -1.86
N TYR A 29 -14.83 -36.76 -1.09
CA TYR A 29 -15.84 -37.58 -0.37
C TYR A 29 -17.05 -37.96 -1.22
N LYS A 30 -17.50 -37.08 -2.11
CA LYS A 30 -18.77 -37.29 -2.84
C LYS A 30 -18.60 -37.43 -4.35
N GLY A 31 -17.39 -37.20 -4.90
CA GLY A 31 -17.17 -37.21 -6.35
C GLY A 31 -17.98 -36.15 -7.12
N ILE A 32 -18.65 -35.22 -6.42
CA ILE A 32 -19.49 -34.19 -7.04
C ILE A 32 -18.67 -32.93 -7.22
N ILE A 33 -18.50 -32.49 -8.45
CA ILE A 33 -17.85 -31.24 -8.79
C ILE A 33 -18.82 -30.08 -8.54
N ASN A 34 -18.67 -29.39 -7.43
CA ASN A 34 -19.47 -28.18 -7.16
C ASN A 34 -18.77 -26.95 -7.73
N ILE A 35 -19.09 -26.64 -9.01
CA ILE A 35 -18.50 -25.54 -9.77
C ILE A 35 -18.72 -24.18 -9.07
N SER A 36 -19.86 -24.01 -8.38
CA SER A 36 -20.14 -22.77 -7.63
C SER A 36 -19.13 -22.47 -6.54
N LEU A 37 -18.67 -23.49 -5.78
CA LEU A 37 -17.64 -23.30 -4.73
C LEU A 37 -16.28 -22.95 -5.33
N LEU A 38 -15.93 -23.53 -6.45
CA LEU A 38 -14.70 -23.21 -7.16
C LEU A 38 -14.72 -21.78 -7.67
N ILE A 39 -15.79 -21.35 -8.33
CA ILE A 39 -15.95 -19.97 -8.82
C ILE A 39 -15.93 -18.99 -7.66
N ALA A 40 -16.64 -19.26 -6.57
CA ALA A 40 -16.66 -18.39 -5.39
C ALA A 40 -15.26 -18.17 -4.79
N SER A 41 -14.46 -19.25 -4.65
CA SER A 41 -13.10 -19.14 -4.12
C SER A 41 -12.18 -18.30 -5.00
N ILE A 42 -12.27 -18.43 -6.32
CA ILE A 42 -11.50 -17.65 -7.30
C ILE A 42 -11.92 -16.18 -7.25
N VAL A 43 -13.21 -15.88 -7.25
CA VAL A 43 -13.75 -14.52 -7.21
C VAL A 43 -13.29 -13.78 -5.95
N VAL A 44 -13.41 -14.42 -4.78
CA VAL A 44 -12.94 -13.84 -3.50
C VAL A 44 -11.44 -13.58 -3.54
N GLY A 45 -10.64 -14.52 -4.09
CA GLY A 45 -9.19 -14.35 -4.24
C GLY A 45 -8.81 -13.17 -5.15
N ILE A 46 -9.53 -12.97 -6.25
CA ILE A 46 -9.30 -11.86 -7.20
C ILE A 46 -9.66 -10.52 -6.55
N ILE A 47 -10.82 -10.43 -5.89
CA ILE A 47 -11.28 -9.22 -5.21
C ILE A 47 -10.28 -8.79 -4.15
N THR A 48 -9.79 -9.72 -3.33
CA THR A 48 -8.80 -9.44 -2.29
C THR A 48 -7.50 -8.84 -2.83
N ARG A 49 -7.04 -9.30 -4.00
CA ARG A 49 -5.86 -8.71 -4.68
C ARG A 49 -6.12 -7.31 -5.24
N THR A 50 -7.34 -7.04 -5.69
CA THR A 50 -7.69 -5.74 -6.30
C THR A 50 -7.79 -4.63 -5.27
N GLU A 51 -8.23 -4.93 -4.04
CA GLU A 51 -8.33 -3.94 -2.95
C GLU A 51 -6.99 -3.31 -2.56
N GLN A 52 -5.89 -4.07 -2.62
CA GLN A 52 -4.55 -3.52 -2.33
C GLN A 52 -4.10 -2.47 -3.36
N LYS A 53 -4.53 -2.60 -4.63
CA LYS A 53 -4.24 -1.62 -5.68
C LYS A 53 -5.08 -0.35 -5.55
N SER A 54 -6.31 -0.47 -5.06
CA SER A 54 -7.24 0.67 -4.94
C SER A 54 -6.71 1.79 -4.03
N ALA A 55 -6.01 1.46 -2.94
CA ALA A 55 -5.40 2.45 -2.05
C ALA A 55 -4.36 3.32 -2.79
N MET A 56 -3.61 2.74 -3.71
CA MET A 56 -2.61 3.46 -4.51
C MET A 56 -3.27 4.39 -5.54
N TYR A 57 -4.35 3.94 -6.20
CA TYR A 57 -5.09 4.79 -7.15
C TYR A 57 -5.73 6.01 -6.47
N ILE A 58 -6.26 5.84 -5.25
CA ILE A 58 -6.80 6.95 -4.45
C ILE A 58 -5.71 7.99 -4.16
N LEU A 59 -4.48 7.55 -3.85
CA LEU A 59 -3.37 8.46 -3.59
C LEU A 59 -2.90 9.19 -4.85
N MET A 60 -2.82 8.49 -5.98
CA MET A 60 -2.51 9.14 -7.26
C MET A 60 -3.54 10.19 -7.63
N GLY A 61 -4.84 9.91 -7.40
CA GLY A 61 -5.92 10.90 -7.56
C GLY A 61 -5.74 12.12 -6.66
N ASN A 62 -5.30 11.92 -5.42
CA ASN A 62 -5.03 13.02 -4.48
C ASN A 62 -3.87 13.91 -4.94
N ILE A 63 -2.80 13.34 -5.51
CA ILE A 63 -1.69 14.11 -6.07
C ILE A 63 -2.17 14.97 -7.24
N PHE A 64 -2.99 14.42 -8.12
CA PHE A 64 -3.55 15.16 -9.25
C PHE A 64 -4.43 16.35 -8.77
N MET A 65 -5.26 16.13 -7.76
CA MET A 65 -6.07 17.20 -7.16
C MET A 65 -5.19 18.27 -6.49
N LYS A 66 -4.14 17.90 -5.80
CA LYS A 66 -3.16 18.83 -5.21
C LYS A 66 -2.46 19.67 -6.26
N ARG A 67 -2.04 19.04 -7.36
CA ARG A 67 -1.43 19.75 -8.49
C ARG A 67 -2.39 20.79 -9.07
N ASN A 68 -3.65 20.44 -9.29
CA ASN A 68 -4.66 21.38 -9.80
C ASN A 68 -4.92 22.53 -8.81
N LYS A 69 -4.95 22.22 -7.49
CA LYS A 69 -5.08 23.23 -6.44
C LYS A 69 -3.89 24.21 -6.44
N LEU A 70 -2.66 23.69 -6.57
CA LEU A 70 -1.45 24.51 -6.65
C LEU A 70 -1.46 25.41 -7.90
N LEU A 71 -1.84 24.88 -9.04
CA LEU A 71 -1.91 25.65 -10.29
C LEU A 71 -2.97 26.75 -10.23
N ARG A 72 -4.10 26.50 -9.57
CA ARG A 72 -5.19 27.48 -9.41
C ARG A 72 -4.87 28.54 -8.39
N ASN A 73 -4.41 28.16 -7.21
CA ASN A 73 -4.22 29.07 -6.08
C ASN A 73 -2.82 29.69 -6.07
N LYS A 74 -1.86 29.15 -6.86
CA LYS A 74 -0.44 29.55 -6.90
C LYS A 74 0.35 29.27 -5.61
N TYR A 75 -0.26 28.69 -4.57
CA TYR A 75 0.40 28.27 -3.33
C TYR A 75 -0.28 27.02 -2.75
N MET A 76 0.44 26.29 -1.90
CA MET A 76 -0.06 25.15 -1.14
C MET A 76 0.70 25.08 0.19
N GLU A 77 -0.01 24.76 1.26
CA GLU A 77 0.60 24.50 2.56
C GLU A 77 1.40 23.19 2.52
N ASN A 78 2.56 23.20 3.14
CA ASN A 78 3.40 22.02 3.32
C ASN A 78 3.19 21.43 4.72
N LYS A 79 3.26 20.11 4.80
CA LYS A 79 3.32 19.35 6.04
C LYS A 79 4.62 18.56 6.06
N SER A 80 5.55 18.96 6.92
CA SER A 80 6.81 18.23 7.14
C SER A 80 6.63 17.22 8.25
N ILE A 81 7.08 15.99 8.03
CA ILE A 81 6.93 14.88 8.96
C ILE A 81 8.27 14.16 9.06
N SER A 82 8.78 14.01 10.29
CA SER A 82 9.94 13.16 10.54
C SER A 82 9.51 11.73 10.70
N VAL A 83 10.20 10.82 10.03
CA VAL A 83 9.91 9.38 10.03
C VAL A 83 11.17 8.58 10.31
N TYR A 84 11.02 7.51 11.04
CA TYR A 84 12.12 6.62 11.39
C TYR A 84 12.53 5.71 10.23
N TYR A 85 13.80 5.56 9.95
CA TYR A 85 14.32 4.87 8.76
C TYR A 85 13.93 3.38 8.66
N LYS A 86 13.62 2.72 9.78
CA LYS A 86 13.14 1.32 9.79
C LYS A 86 11.63 1.19 9.53
N GLN A 87 10.91 2.30 9.29
CA GLN A 87 9.49 2.24 8.94
C GLN A 87 9.27 1.74 7.52
N GLY A 88 8.21 0.93 7.34
CA GLY A 88 7.79 0.48 6.01
C GLY A 88 7.09 1.59 5.22
N LEU A 89 7.30 1.62 3.89
CA LEU A 89 6.70 2.60 2.99
C LEU A 89 5.17 2.68 3.11
N ALA A 90 4.49 1.54 3.27
CA ALA A 90 3.04 1.50 3.45
C ALA A 90 2.56 2.18 4.75
N ASN A 91 3.36 2.16 5.81
CA ASN A 91 3.03 2.84 7.06
C ASN A 91 3.09 4.36 6.89
N ILE A 92 4.11 4.86 6.17
CA ILE A 92 4.27 6.29 5.88
C ILE A 92 3.11 6.81 5.04
N MET A 93 2.64 6.02 4.10
CA MET A 93 1.47 6.32 3.29
C MET A 93 0.22 6.64 4.15
N SER A 94 0.15 6.09 5.39
CA SER A 94 -1.00 6.28 6.28
C SER A 94 -1.08 7.65 6.94
N ILE A 95 0.04 8.34 7.05
CA ILE A 95 0.15 9.64 7.71
C ILE A 95 0.11 10.81 6.73
N ILE A 96 -0.06 10.52 5.42
CA ILE A 96 -0.23 11.52 4.38
C ILE A 96 -1.50 12.35 4.62
N ASP A 97 -1.33 13.66 4.67
CA ASP A 97 -2.44 14.60 4.66
C ASP A 97 -2.92 14.84 3.23
N LYS A 98 -4.23 14.70 3.01
CA LYS A 98 -4.84 14.83 1.69
C LYS A 98 -4.88 16.28 1.17
N ASN A 99 -4.83 17.27 2.09
CA ASN A 99 -5.01 18.68 1.76
C ASN A 99 -3.72 19.48 1.66
N ARG A 100 -2.60 18.94 2.18
CA ARG A 100 -1.29 19.56 2.25
C ARG A 100 -0.27 18.78 1.45
N PHE A 101 0.77 19.44 0.96
CA PHE A 101 1.91 18.75 0.35
C PHE A 101 2.77 18.16 1.47
N ASN A 102 2.98 16.82 1.46
CA ASN A 102 3.72 16.15 2.52
C ASN A 102 5.17 15.94 2.10
N ILE A 103 6.08 16.30 3.02
CA ILE A 103 7.53 16.11 2.90
C ILE A 103 7.95 15.26 4.08
N PHE A 104 8.66 14.16 3.82
CA PHE A 104 9.14 13.23 4.82
C PHE A 104 10.64 13.38 5.00
N TYR A 105 11.07 13.68 6.23
CA TYR A 105 12.47 13.66 6.65
C TYR A 105 12.74 12.30 7.27
N VAL A 106 13.57 11.50 6.63
CA VAL A 106 13.93 10.17 7.14
C VAL A 106 15.10 10.31 8.08
N LEU A 107 14.90 9.91 9.35
CA LEU A 107 15.87 10.06 10.42
C LEU A 107 16.43 8.70 10.84
N ASP A 108 17.71 8.70 11.22
CA ASP A 108 18.39 7.58 11.88
C ASP A 108 18.12 7.54 13.40
N ASP A 109 18.84 6.65 14.10
CA ASP A 109 18.73 6.48 15.55
C ASP A 109 19.24 7.71 16.33
N ASP A 110 20.14 8.52 15.73
CA ASP A 110 20.73 9.73 16.29
C ASP A 110 20.00 11.01 15.84
N LEU A 111 18.84 10.88 15.23
CA LEU A 111 18.02 11.97 14.67
C LEU A 111 18.69 12.73 13.52
N ASN A 112 19.70 12.19 12.88
CA ASN A 112 20.27 12.78 11.66
C ASN A 112 19.38 12.49 10.47
N VAL A 113 19.27 13.46 9.56
CA VAL A 113 18.50 13.30 8.33
C VAL A 113 19.30 12.48 7.32
N LEU A 114 18.85 11.26 7.03
CA LEU A 114 19.45 10.39 6.01
C LEU A 114 19.10 10.87 4.60
N PHE A 115 17.82 11.16 4.37
CA PHE A 115 17.33 11.70 3.11
C PHE A 115 15.93 12.31 3.28
N ILE A 116 15.52 13.05 2.26
CA ILE A 116 14.19 13.67 2.19
C ILE A 116 13.43 13.01 1.05
N MET A 117 12.16 12.70 1.29
CA MET A 117 11.26 12.08 0.33
C MET A 117 9.95 12.85 0.26
N ASN A 118 9.41 13.04 -0.94
CA ASN A 118 8.08 13.62 -1.14
C ASN A 118 7.03 12.52 -1.42
N GLU A 119 5.75 12.91 -1.51
CA GLU A 119 4.65 11.98 -1.76
C GLU A 119 4.78 11.22 -3.09
N ASP A 120 5.21 11.88 -4.14
CA ASP A 120 5.36 11.28 -5.47
C ASP A 120 6.45 10.21 -5.47
N GLU A 121 7.58 10.51 -4.81
CA GLU A 121 8.68 9.57 -4.63
C GLU A 121 8.26 8.36 -3.79
N LEU A 122 7.51 8.58 -2.70
CA LEU A 122 6.97 7.51 -1.86
C LEU A 122 6.06 6.57 -2.66
N ILE A 123 5.20 7.11 -3.52
CA ILE A 123 4.30 6.30 -4.35
C ILE A 123 5.09 5.53 -5.41
N LYS A 124 6.07 6.16 -6.06
CA LYS A 124 6.94 5.49 -7.03
C LYS A 124 7.73 4.36 -6.39
N ALA A 125 8.30 4.59 -5.19
CA ALA A 125 9.00 3.59 -4.43
C ALA A 125 8.10 2.40 -4.08
N LEU A 126 6.89 2.67 -3.57
CA LEU A 126 5.93 1.63 -3.21
C LEU A 126 5.44 0.84 -4.44
N LYS A 127 5.30 1.50 -5.60
CA LYS A 127 4.91 0.86 -6.85
C LYS A 127 6.01 -0.03 -7.42
N GLY A 128 7.28 0.43 -7.34
CA GLY A 128 8.42 -0.27 -7.91
C GLY A 128 8.93 -1.42 -7.03
N TYR A 129 8.97 -1.20 -5.72
CA TYR A 129 9.64 -2.12 -4.78
C TYR A 129 8.67 -2.77 -3.77
N GLY A 130 7.40 -2.38 -3.75
CA GLY A 130 6.42 -2.88 -2.78
C GLY A 130 6.62 -2.27 -1.40
N ASN A 131 6.18 -3.00 -0.35
CA ASN A 131 6.25 -2.52 1.03
C ASN A 131 7.59 -2.89 1.67
N ILE A 132 8.67 -2.25 1.23
CA ILE A 132 10.00 -2.31 1.84
C ILE A 132 10.14 -1.24 2.94
N THR A 133 11.20 -1.34 3.75
CA THR A 133 11.56 -0.29 4.71
C THR A 133 12.23 0.90 4.01
N LEU A 134 12.25 2.06 4.67
CA LEU A 134 12.98 3.23 4.17
C LEU A 134 14.49 2.97 4.11
N GLU A 135 15.02 2.14 5.02
CA GLU A 135 16.42 1.72 5.03
C GLU A 135 16.76 0.93 3.75
N GLU A 136 15.95 -0.09 3.42
CA GLU A 136 16.11 -0.88 2.19
C GLU A 136 16.00 0.01 0.95
N TYR A 137 15.04 0.95 0.95
CA TYR A 137 14.89 1.91 -0.14
C TYR A 137 16.12 2.82 -0.28
N PHE A 138 16.69 3.30 0.83
CA PHE A 138 17.90 4.11 0.82
C PHE A 138 19.09 3.37 0.20
N TYR A 139 19.29 2.10 0.54
CA TYR A 139 20.34 1.27 -0.07
C TYR A 139 20.13 1.09 -1.58
N ILE A 140 18.90 0.85 -2.01
CA ILE A 140 18.57 0.69 -3.43
C ILE A 140 18.84 1.99 -4.20
N ARG A 141 18.40 3.12 -3.65
CA ARG A 141 18.60 4.46 -4.22
C ARG A 141 20.09 4.79 -4.40
N ASN A 142 20.88 4.58 -3.37
CA ASN A 142 22.33 4.84 -3.40
C ASN A 142 23.07 3.93 -4.41
N LYS A 143 22.63 2.68 -4.57
CA LYS A 143 23.22 1.75 -5.53
C LYS A 143 22.89 2.09 -6.98
N GLN A 144 21.79 2.78 -7.23
CA GLN A 144 21.35 3.21 -8.56
C GLN A 144 21.90 4.59 -8.97
N GLY A 145 22.57 5.30 -8.05
CA GLY A 145 23.21 6.59 -8.33
C GLY A 145 22.22 7.73 -8.63
N ILE A 146 20.99 7.61 -8.08
CA ILE A 146 19.93 8.62 -8.23
C ILE A 146 19.85 9.48 -6.97
#